data_3a14e3d5e7afc64e20c66497203712b0
#
_entry.id   3a14e3d5e7afc64e20c66497203712b0
#
_cell.length_a   1.000
_cell.length_b   1.000
_cell.length_c   1.000
_cell.angle_alpha   90.00
_cell.angle_beta   90.00
_cell.angle_gamma   90.00
#
_symmetry.space_group_name_H-M   'P 1'
#
loop_
_entity.id
_entity.type
_entity.pdbx_description
1 polymer ?
#
loop_
_entity_poly.entity_id
_entity_poly.type
_entity_poly.pdbx_seq_one_letter_code
_entity_poly.pdbx_strand_id
1 'polypeptide(L)'
;QNMKERLIEPLGLKDTATFLDDEMMSRLVTCYFISPDKRKEPMPADMDDILKIGGAPEYSRANLNCSCRDFAVFMSMLANGGQYKGEQLLGRKTIDLMRTNQLGPEQLKDFWHYNGVDILGYGYGMGVRTLLDKAPGASNGSVGVFGWSGGYGSWAEASPEDHLSIVYMHNTQGERNELFHVKVRDVVYGCIE
;
A
#
# COMPACT_ATOMS: atom_id res chain seq x y z
N GLN A 1 -19.91 -4.76 -2.69
CA GLN A 1 -20.94 -4.24 -1.74
C GLN A 1 -20.35 -4.09 -0.34
N ASN A 2 -19.81 -5.14 0.31
CA ASN A 2 -19.25 -5.07 1.69
C ASN A 2 -18.16 -4.00 1.88
N MET A 3 -17.24 -3.86 0.93
CA MET A 3 -16.18 -2.85 1.01
C MET A 3 -16.75 -1.43 0.94
N LYS A 4 -17.73 -1.20 0.07
CA LYS A 4 -18.40 0.08 -0.07
C LYS A 4 -19.07 0.50 1.24
N GLU A 5 -19.92 -0.35 1.79
CA GLU A 5 -20.75 -0.06 2.97
C GLU A 5 -19.94 0.00 4.27
N ARG A 6 -18.87 -0.82 4.39
CA ARG A 6 -18.11 -0.95 5.64
C ARG A 6 -16.83 -0.15 5.71
N LEU A 7 -16.34 0.35 4.58
CA LEU A 7 -15.05 1.03 4.52
C LEU A 7 -15.13 2.34 3.75
N ILE A 8 -15.54 2.30 2.47
CA ILE A 8 -15.48 3.47 1.59
C ILE A 8 -16.40 4.57 2.10
N GLU A 9 -17.67 4.25 2.35
CA GLU A 9 -18.67 5.23 2.83
C GLU A 9 -18.35 5.76 4.22
N PRO A 10 -18.07 4.92 5.25
CA PRO A 10 -17.74 5.42 6.58
C PRO A 10 -16.47 6.27 6.65
N LEU A 11 -15.47 5.98 5.83
CA LEU A 11 -14.25 6.78 5.72
C LEU A 11 -14.41 8.01 4.84
N GLY A 12 -15.51 8.11 4.06
CA GLY A 12 -15.75 9.20 3.12
C GLY A 12 -14.76 9.24 1.95
N LEU A 13 -14.36 8.05 1.44
CA LEU A 13 -13.40 7.90 0.34
C LEU A 13 -14.11 8.16 -1.00
N LYS A 14 -14.07 9.39 -1.46
CA LYS A 14 -14.84 9.85 -2.64
C LYS A 14 -14.20 9.44 -3.97
N ASP A 15 -12.87 9.29 -3.98
CA ASP A 15 -12.07 8.94 -5.15
C ASP A 15 -11.55 7.50 -5.05
N THR A 16 -12.35 6.61 -4.45
CA THR A 16 -12.00 5.20 -4.26
C THR A 16 -13.09 4.30 -4.82
N ALA A 17 -12.78 3.57 -5.88
CA ALA A 17 -13.73 2.72 -6.57
C ALA A 17 -13.04 1.53 -7.27
N THR A 18 -13.82 0.45 -7.46
CA THR A 18 -13.44 -0.68 -8.33
C THR A 18 -13.86 -0.43 -9.77
N PHE A 19 -14.96 0.30 -9.97
CA PHE A 19 -15.42 0.82 -11.26
C PHE A 19 -15.22 2.31 -11.30
N LEU A 20 -14.57 2.78 -12.33
CA LEU A 20 -14.41 4.21 -12.57
C LEU A 20 -15.51 4.67 -13.52
N ASP A 21 -16.26 5.67 -13.11
CA ASP A 21 -17.16 6.40 -13.99
C ASP A 21 -16.38 7.37 -14.91
N ASP A 22 -17.07 8.04 -15.83
CA ASP A 22 -16.44 8.93 -16.81
C ASP A 22 -15.69 10.10 -16.14
N GLU A 23 -16.20 10.58 -15.00
CA GLU A 23 -15.57 11.66 -14.24
C GLU A 23 -14.26 11.18 -13.61
N MET A 24 -14.26 10.04 -12.94
CA MET A 24 -13.07 9.42 -12.37
C MET A 24 -12.05 9.04 -13.45
N MET A 25 -12.51 8.50 -14.59
CA MET A 25 -11.67 8.19 -15.74
C MET A 25 -10.97 9.42 -16.29
N SER A 26 -11.64 10.58 -16.34
CA SER A 26 -11.03 11.83 -16.81
C SER A 26 -9.87 12.33 -15.95
N ARG A 27 -9.81 11.90 -14.69
CA ARG A 27 -8.77 12.25 -13.70
C ARG A 27 -7.74 11.15 -13.49
N LEU A 28 -7.89 10.01 -14.15
CA LEU A 28 -6.97 8.89 -13.99
C LEU A 28 -5.57 9.28 -14.49
N VAL A 29 -4.57 9.06 -13.65
CA VAL A 29 -3.18 9.35 -14.03
C VAL A 29 -2.68 8.33 -15.06
N THR A 30 -1.92 8.80 -16.05
CA THR A 30 -1.23 7.91 -16.98
C THR A 30 -0.16 7.12 -16.25
N CYS A 31 -0.22 5.79 -16.35
CA CYS A 31 0.85 4.92 -15.88
C CYS A 31 1.95 4.80 -16.92
N TYR A 32 3.18 4.64 -16.45
CA TYR A 32 4.37 4.52 -17.30
C TYR A 32 5.16 3.27 -16.93
N PHE A 33 5.98 2.83 -17.87
CA PHE A 33 7.01 1.83 -17.61
C PHE A 33 8.37 2.33 -18.11
N ILE A 34 9.43 1.72 -17.61
CA ILE A 34 10.78 1.97 -18.11
C ILE A 34 11.12 0.86 -19.11
N SER A 35 11.26 1.24 -20.37
CA SER A 35 11.62 0.32 -21.45
C SER A 35 13.07 -0.20 -21.30
N PRO A 36 13.45 -1.30 -22.00
CA PRO A 36 14.80 -1.86 -21.93
C PRO A 36 15.92 -0.87 -22.28
N ASP A 37 15.64 0.12 -23.13
CA ASP A 37 16.56 1.21 -23.49
C ASP A 37 16.49 2.39 -22.51
N LYS A 38 15.88 2.19 -21.33
CA LYS A 38 15.75 3.14 -20.19
C LYS A 38 14.95 4.41 -20.50
N ARG A 39 14.05 4.36 -21.47
CA ARG A 39 13.10 5.44 -21.71
C ARG A 39 11.82 5.24 -20.88
N LYS A 40 11.26 6.34 -20.42
CA LYS A 40 9.96 6.35 -19.78
C LYS A 40 8.88 6.43 -20.86
N GLU A 41 8.08 5.37 -20.97
CA GLU A 41 7.02 5.25 -21.97
C GLU A 41 5.66 5.06 -21.28
N PRO A 42 4.57 5.61 -21.85
CA PRO A 42 3.24 5.37 -21.31
C PRO A 42 2.87 3.89 -21.46
N MET A 43 2.12 3.36 -20.52
CA MET A 43 1.56 2.02 -20.64
C MET A 43 0.65 1.95 -21.86
N PRO A 44 0.64 0.82 -22.59
CA PRO A 44 -0.26 0.63 -23.72
C PRO A 44 -1.74 0.84 -23.34
N ALA A 45 -2.53 1.33 -24.28
CA ALA A 45 -3.94 1.67 -24.06
C ALA A 45 -4.83 0.46 -23.70
N ASP A 46 -4.44 -0.76 -24.06
CA ASP A 46 -5.09 -2.00 -23.65
C ASP A 46 -5.02 -2.24 -22.13
N MET A 47 -4.04 -1.66 -21.45
CA MET A 47 -4.01 -1.66 -19.98
C MET A 47 -5.09 -0.78 -19.37
N ASP A 48 -5.54 0.27 -20.07
CA ASP A 48 -6.69 1.08 -19.65
C ASP A 48 -7.99 0.25 -19.66
N ASP A 49 -8.11 -0.69 -20.59
CA ASP A 49 -9.26 -1.60 -20.64
C ASP A 49 -9.26 -2.57 -19.45
N ILE A 50 -8.10 -2.97 -18.94
CA ILE A 50 -7.99 -3.76 -17.70
C ILE A 50 -8.47 -2.95 -16.50
N LEU A 51 -8.21 -1.66 -16.45
CA LEU A 51 -8.70 -0.76 -15.39
C LEU A 51 -10.22 -0.56 -15.48
N LYS A 52 -10.77 -0.50 -16.70
CA LYS A 52 -12.22 -0.41 -16.95
C LYS A 52 -12.95 -1.72 -16.63
N ILE A 53 -12.32 -2.85 -16.91
CA ILE A 53 -12.86 -4.20 -16.67
C ILE A 53 -12.71 -4.62 -15.20
N GLY A 54 -11.93 -3.90 -14.41
CA GLY A 54 -11.54 -4.23 -13.03
C GLY A 54 -12.67 -4.46 -12.04
N GLY A 55 -13.90 -4.31 -12.46
CA GLY A 55 -15.09 -4.61 -11.69
C GLY A 55 -15.86 -5.85 -12.10
N ALA A 56 -15.45 -6.58 -13.14
CA ALA A 56 -16.11 -7.83 -13.49
C ALA A 56 -15.78 -8.90 -12.45
N PRO A 57 -16.78 -9.61 -11.88
CA PRO A 57 -16.57 -10.60 -10.83
C PRO A 57 -15.61 -11.72 -11.22
N GLU A 58 -15.52 -12.05 -12.48
CA GLU A 58 -14.61 -13.03 -13.06
C GLU A 58 -13.15 -12.59 -13.09
N TYR A 59 -12.90 -11.29 -12.99
CA TYR A 59 -11.56 -10.69 -12.88
C TYR A 59 -11.34 -10.15 -11.47
N SER A 60 -11.35 -11.02 -10.48
CA SER A 60 -11.12 -10.70 -9.06
C SER A 60 -9.69 -10.22 -8.74
N ARG A 61 -8.97 -9.75 -9.72
CA ARG A 61 -7.79 -8.92 -9.49
C ARG A 61 -8.32 -7.62 -8.89
N ALA A 62 -8.18 -7.51 -7.59
CA ALA A 62 -8.66 -6.40 -6.78
C ALA A 62 -8.04 -5.08 -7.24
N ASN A 63 -8.52 -4.55 -8.34
CA ASN A 63 -8.16 -3.22 -8.81
C ASN A 63 -9.05 -2.22 -8.08
N LEU A 64 -8.62 -1.85 -6.89
CA LEU A 64 -9.17 -0.69 -6.22
C LEU A 64 -8.34 0.51 -6.67
N ASN A 65 -8.98 1.42 -7.40
CA ASN A 65 -8.39 2.70 -7.72
C ASN A 65 -8.69 3.68 -6.60
N CYS A 66 -7.72 4.47 -6.18
CA CYS A 66 -7.92 5.47 -5.15
C CYS A 66 -7.00 6.68 -5.36
N SER A 67 -7.42 7.83 -4.85
CA SER A 67 -6.53 8.98 -4.74
C SER A 67 -5.54 8.81 -3.58
N CYS A 68 -4.42 9.52 -3.63
CA CYS A 68 -3.46 9.58 -2.53
C CYS A 68 -4.14 10.03 -1.22
N ARG A 69 -5.05 11.00 -1.31
CA ARG A 69 -5.82 11.51 -0.17
C ARG A 69 -6.68 10.43 0.48
N ASP A 70 -7.46 9.70 -0.31
CA ASP A 70 -8.34 8.65 0.20
C ASP A 70 -7.54 7.52 0.83
N PHE A 71 -6.44 7.14 0.18
CA PHE A 71 -5.58 6.10 0.74
C PHE A 71 -4.89 6.54 2.03
N ALA A 72 -4.52 7.84 2.15
CA ALA A 72 -3.99 8.38 3.40
C ALA A 72 -5.03 8.36 4.53
N VAL A 73 -6.30 8.61 4.24
CA VAL A 73 -7.41 8.46 5.22
C VAL A 73 -7.51 7.01 5.70
N PHE A 74 -7.46 6.05 4.78
CA PHE A 74 -7.47 4.62 5.12
C PHE A 74 -6.27 4.23 5.99
N MET A 75 -5.06 4.62 5.59
CA MET A 75 -3.84 4.32 6.33
C MET A 75 -3.81 5.01 7.70
N SER A 76 -4.34 6.23 7.81
CA SER A 76 -4.50 6.93 9.08
C SER A 76 -5.45 6.17 10.04
N MET A 77 -6.55 5.64 9.53
CA MET A 77 -7.45 4.78 10.31
C MET A 77 -6.71 3.55 10.85
N LEU A 78 -5.88 2.90 10.04
CA LEU A 78 -5.06 1.76 10.47
C LEU A 78 -4.03 2.17 11.54
N ALA A 79 -3.33 3.29 11.34
CA ALA A 79 -2.36 3.82 12.31
C ALA A 79 -3.01 4.22 13.65
N ASN A 80 -4.30 4.57 13.64
CA ASN A 80 -5.07 4.87 14.85
C ASN A 80 -5.82 3.64 15.43
N GLY A 81 -5.32 2.44 15.18
CA GLY A 81 -5.88 1.20 15.74
C GLY A 81 -7.31 0.90 15.28
N GLY A 82 -7.64 1.31 14.04
CA GLY A 82 -8.94 1.06 13.42
C GLY A 82 -9.98 2.14 13.68
N GLN A 83 -9.58 3.27 14.25
CA GLN A 83 -10.47 4.39 14.55
C GLN A 83 -10.30 5.55 13.57
N TYR A 84 -11.41 6.15 13.15
CA TYR A 84 -11.44 7.36 12.34
C TYR A 84 -12.55 8.31 12.78
N LYS A 85 -12.23 9.59 13.02
CA LYS A 85 -13.17 10.63 13.46
C LYS A 85 -14.03 10.24 14.68
N GLY A 86 -13.45 9.47 15.60
CA GLY A 86 -14.15 9.03 16.82
C GLY A 86 -14.94 7.73 16.67
N GLU A 87 -15.07 7.19 15.46
CA GLU A 87 -15.75 5.93 15.20
C GLU A 87 -14.77 4.76 15.06
N GLN A 88 -15.07 3.63 15.67
CA GLN A 88 -14.27 2.40 15.58
C GLN A 88 -14.77 1.57 14.40
N LEU A 89 -14.04 1.58 13.29
CA LEU A 89 -14.36 0.83 12.07
C LEU A 89 -13.80 -0.60 12.09
N LEU A 90 -12.59 -0.77 12.65
CA LEU A 90 -11.96 -2.07 12.85
C LEU A 90 -11.49 -2.17 14.30
N GLY A 91 -11.69 -3.32 14.92
CA GLY A 91 -11.20 -3.56 16.28
C GLY A 91 -9.67 -3.49 16.34
N ARG A 92 -9.12 -2.86 17.40
CA ARG A 92 -7.66 -2.78 17.60
C ARG A 92 -6.99 -4.14 17.52
N LYS A 93 -7.58 -5.18 18.10
CA LYS A 93 -7.06 -6.55 18.05
C LYS A 93 -7.06 -7.15 16.64
N THR A 94 -7.96 -6.70 15.78
CA THR A 94 -7.95 -7.05 14.35
C THR A 94 -6.75 -6.44 13.65
N ILE A 95 -6.43 -5.18 13.92
CA ILE A 95 -5.21 -4.52 13.40
C ILE A 95 -3.95 -5.24 13.91
N ASP A 96 -3.89 -5.56 15.23
CA ASP A 96 -2.77 -6.29 15.81
C ASP A 96 -2.58 -7.65 15.12
N LEU A 97 -3.67 -8.40 14.90
CA LEU A 97 -3.62 -9.68 14.20
C LEU A 97 -3.17 -9.53 12.74
N MET A 98 -3.69 -8.50 12.04
CA MET A 98 -3.36 -8.23 10.64
C MET A 98 -1.85 -8.01 10.45
N ARG A 99 -1.20 -7.28 11.36
CA ARG A 99 0.23 -6.96 11.32
C ARG A 99 1.13 -7.99 12.01
N THR A 100 0.56 -9.02 12.63
CA THR A 100 1.36 -10.09 13.24
C THR A 100 1.95 -10.98 12.17
N ASN A 101 3.26 -11.24 12.23
CA ASN A 101 3.91 -12.17 11.31
C ASN A 101 3.30 -13.58 11.40
N GLN A 102 2.87 -14.09 10.27
CA GLN A 102 2.27 -15.43 10.13
C GLN A 102 3.24 -16.47 9.56
N LEU A 103 4.45 -16.05 9.16
CA LEU A 103 5.43 -16.93 8.53
C LEU A 103 6.29 -17.60 9.56
N GLY A 104 6.51 -18.91 9.38
CA GLY A 104 7.53 -19.66 10.10
C GLY A 104 8.95 -19.35 9.60
N PRO A 105 10.00 -19.88 10.28
CA PRO A 105 11.39 -19.54 9.95
C PRO A 105 11.80 -19.84 8.50
N GLU A 106 11.31 -20.93 7.93
CA GLU A 106 11.66 -21.30 6.54
C GLU A 106 10.94 -20.40 5.53
N GLN A 107 9.65 -20.12 5.74
CA GLN A 107 8.90 -19.19 4.86
C GLN A 107 9.45 -17.75 4.95
N LEU A 108 9.99 -17.33 6.10
CA LEU A 108 10.66 -16.04 6.22
C LEU A 108 11.90 -15.95 5.34
N LYS A 109 12.69 -17.00 5.22
CA LYS A 109 13.85 -17.02 4.33
C LYS A 109 13.45 -16.83 2.88
N ASP A 110 12.40 -17.53 2.41
CA ASP A 110 11.89 -17.39 1.06
C ASP A 110 11.28 -15.99 0.84
N PHE A 111 10.56 -15.46 1.81
CA PHE A 111 9.94 -14.13 1.76
C PHE A 111 10.98 -13.02 1.67
N TRP A 112 12.11 -13.14 2.36
CA TRP A 112 13.16 -12.13 2.34
C TRP A 112 13.83 -11.94 0.97
N HIS A 113 13.74 -12.93 0.09
CA HIS A 113 14.30 -12.91 -1.27
C HIS A 113 13.21 -12.91 -2.36
N TYR A 114 12.04 -12.36 -2.04
CA TYR A 114 10.88 -12.40 -2.91
C TYR A 114 11.09 -11.52 -4.17
N ASN A 115 10.91 -12.12 -5.37
CA ASN A 115 11.02 -11.45 -6.67
C ASN A 115 12.33 -10.66 -6.90
N GLY A 116 13.44 -11.11 -6.34
CA GLY A 116 14.72 -10.43 -6.49
C GLY A 116 14.86 -9.14 -5.68
N VAL A 117 13.95 -8.88 -4.76
CA VAL A 117 14.00 -7.77 -3.81
C VAL A 117 14.31 -8.32 -2.43
N ASP A 118 15.37 -7.83 -1.81
CA ASP A 118 15.69 -8.18 -0.42
C ASP A 118 14.84 -7.33 0.53
N ILE A 119 14.01 -8.01 1.32
CA ILE A 119 13.14 -7.40 2.34
C ILE A 119 13.47 -7.95 3.72
N LEU A 120 14.77 -8.06 4.01
CA LEU A 120 15.28 -8.53 5.30
C LEU A 120 14.67 -7.74 6.46
N GLY A 121 14.48 -8.41 7.59
CA GLY A 121 13.92 -7.78 8.79
C GLY A 121 12.40 -7.59 8.77
N TYR A 122 11.73 -7.96 7.69
CA TYR A 122 10.27 -7.94 7.60
C TYR A 122 9.68 -9.34 7.66
N GLY A 123 8.49 -9.45 8.24
CA GLY A 123 7.60 -10.58 8.13
C GLY A 123 6.37 -10.27 7.31
N TYR A 124 5.44 -11.21 7.21
CA TYR A 124 4.20 -11.07 6.49
C TYR A 124 3.01 -11.43 7.37
N GLY A 125 2.08 -10.51 7.47
CA GLY A 125 0.83 -10.69 8.18
C GLY A 125 -0.34 -11.03 7.25
N MET A 126 -1.50 -10.48 7.50
CA MET A 126 -2.68 -10.68 6.65
C MET A 126 -2.71 -9.65 5.51
N GLY A 127 -1.97 -9.93 4.43
CA GLY A 127 -1.91 -9.06 3.25
C GLY A 127 -0.96 -7.85 3.39
N VAL A 128 -0.15 -7.80 4.43
CA VAL A 128 0.80 -6.72 4.68
C VAL A 128 2.15 -7.26 5.13
N ARG A 129 3.23 -6.61 4.77
CA ARG A 129 4.53 -6.84 5.40
C ARG A 129 4.59 -6.06 6.71
N THR A 130 5.32 -6.59 7.69
CA THR A 130 5.47 -6.00 9.02
C THR A 130 6.94 -5.98 9.41
N LEU A 131 7.44 -4.86 9.92
CA LEU A 131 8.81 -4.74 10.41
C LEU A 131 8.98 -5.55 11.69
N LEU A 132 9.89 -6.52 11.69
CA LEU A 132 10.24 -7.37 12.83
C LEU A 132 11.56 -6.96 13.49
N ASP A 133 12.53 -6.53 12.67
CA ASP A 133 13.86 -6.12 13.12
C ASP A 133 14.35 -4.93 12.31
N LYS A 134 14.68 -3.84 12.99
CA LYS A 134 15.09 -2.58 12.39
C LYS A 134 16.43 -2.67 11.65
N ALA A 135 17.39 -3.40 12.19
CA ALA A 135 18.74 -3.44 11.65
C ALA A 135 18.78 -4.12 10.28
N PRO A 136 18.35 -5.39 10.09
CA PRO A 136 18.27 -5.98 8.76
C PRO A 136 17.21 -5.31 7.88
N GLY A 137 16.14 -4.75 8.46
CA GLY A 137 15.08 -4.00 7.73
C GLY A 137 15.54 -2.65 7.22
N ALA A 138 16.73 -2.21 7.59
CA ALA A 138 17.27 -0.87 7.29
C ALA A 138 16.22 0.22 7.50
N SER A 139 15.54 0.18 8.65
CA SER A 139 14.40 1.05 8.95
C SER A 139 14.58 1.78 10.28
N ASN A 140 14.32 3.09 10.27
CA ASN A 140 14.21 3.91 11.47
C ASN A 140 12.77 3.93 12.06
N GLY A 141 11.78 3.34 11.38
CA GLY A 141 10.43 3.17 11.88
C GLY A 141 10.34 2.23 13.10
N SER A 142 9.24 2.25 13.81
CA SER A 142 8.99 1.38 14.96
C SER A 142 8.77 -0.08 14.54
N VAL A 143 9.25 -1.04 15.34
CA VAL A 143 8.93 -2.46 15.14
C VAL A 143 7.41 -2.63 15.19
N GLY A 144 6.87 -3.40 14.26
CA GLY A 144 5.41 -3.55 14.10
C GLY A 144 4.78 -2.58 13.10
N VAL A 145 5.54 -1.62 12.53
CA VAL A 145 5.06 -0.84 11.37
C VAL A 145 4.73 -1.78 10.21
N PHE A 146 3.63 -1.54 9.52
CA PHE A 146 3.14 -2.45 8.50
C PHE A 146 2.56 -1.73 7.29
N GLY A 147 2.61 -2.37 6.14
CA GLY A 147 2.11 -1.81 4.88
C GLY A 147 2.46 -2.67 3.68
N TRP A 148 2.37 -2.11 2.48
CA TRP A 148 2.77 -2.78 1.24
C TRP A 148 3.13 -1.79 0.15
N SER A 149 3.73 -2.29 -0.93
CA SER A 149 4.04 -1.53 -2.13
C SER A 149 3.24 -2.03 -3.33
N GLY A 150 2.95 -1.14 -4.27
CA GLY A 150 2.28 -1.45 -5.53
C GLY A 150 3.25 -1.59 -6.70
N GLY A 151 2.88 -2.36 -7.73
CA GLY A 151 3.73 -2.64 -8.89
C GLY A 151 4.11 -1.41 -9.72
N TYR A 152 3.37 -0.31 -9.60
CA TYR A 152 3.69 0.98 -10.24
C TYR A 152 4.47 1.94 -9.34
N GLY A 153 5.01 1.45 -8.23
CA GLY A 153 5.87 2.22 -7.33
C GLY A 153 5.15 2.97 -6.22
N SER A 154 3.85 2.84 -6.08
CA SER A 154 3.16 3.32 -4.89
C SER A 154 3.56 2.51 -3.66
N TRP A 155 3.53 3.17 -2.50
CA TRP A 155 3.86 2.55 -1.23
C TRP A 155 3.12 3.23 -0.08
N ALA A 156 2.77 2.45 0.91
CA ALA A 156 2.19 2.98 2.13
C ALA A 156 2.54 2.11 3.34
N GLU A 157 2.63 2.75 4.51
CA GLU A 157 2.72 2.06 5.78
C GLU A 157 2.03 2.82 6.91
N ALA A 158 1.65 2.08 7.93
CA ALA A 158 1.03 2.57 9.15
C ALA A 158 1.84 2.12 10.37
N SER A 159 2.08 3.05 11.28
CA SER A 159 2.69 2.82 12.59
C SER A 159 1.71 3.18 13.70
N PRO A 160 1.04 2.20 14.32
CA PRO A 160 0.19 2.48 15.47
C PRO A 160 0.97 2.98 16.69
N GLU A 161 2.22 2.59 16.82
CA GLU A 161 3.12 3.03 17.90
C GLU A 161 3.43 4.52 17.83
N ASP A 162 3.61 5.03 16.60
CA ASP A 162 3.98 6.43 16.34
C ASP A 162 2.76 7.29 15.98
N HIS A 163 1.56 6.69 15.89
CA HIS A 163 0.34 7.34 15.36
C HIS A 163 0.56 7.98 13.99
N LEU A 164 1.38 7.33 13.17
CA LEU A 164 1.84 7.83 11.87
C LEU A 164 1.38 6.93 10.74
N SER A 165 0.99 7.53 9.64
CA SER A 165 0.87 6.83 8.37
C SER A 165 1.61 7.58 7.27
N ILE A 166 2.22 6.83 6.36
CA ILE A 166 2.92 7.36 5.19
C ILE A 166 2.26 6.79 3.96
N VAL A 167 1.95 7.65 2.99
CA VAL A 167 1.46 7.24 1.67
C VAL A 167 2.29 7.95 0.61
N TYR A 168 2.87 7.17 -0.26
CA TYR A 168 3.63 7.62 -1.41
C TYR A 168 3.00 7.05 -2.67
N MET A 169 2.53 7.91 -3.56
CA MET A 169 1.93 7.52 -4.84
C MET A 169 2.92 7.77 -5.98
N HIS A 170 3.06 6.75 -6.81
CA HIS A 170 3.91 6.77 -7.99
C HIS A 170 3.19 6.04 -9.12
N ASN A 171 3.46 6.41 -10.35
CA ASN A 171 2.77 5.89 -11.53
C ASN A 171 3.72 5.32 -12.59
N THR A 172 4.93 4.90 -12.19
CA THR A 172 5.93 4.35 -13.11
C THR A 172 6.40 2.99 -12.61
N GLN A 173 6.22 1.95 -13.41
CA GLN A 173 6.82 0.65 -13.16
C GLN A 173 8.32 0.71 -13.50
N GLY A 174 9.21 0.30 -12.56
CA GLY A 174 10.65 0.35 -12.82
C GLY A 174 11.49 -0.09 -11.63
N GLU A 175 12.79 -0.24 -11.88
CA GLU A 175 13.78 -0.91 -11.03
C GLU A 175 14.19 -0.18 -9.74
N ARG A 176 13.68 1.02 -9.46
CA ARG A 176 14.19 1.83 -8.32
C ARG A 176 13.12 2.33 -7.37
N ASN A 177 11.92 1.81 -7.48
CA ASN A 177 10.81 2.25 -6.62
C ASN A 177 11.13 2.04 -5.14
N GLU A 178 11.74 0.90 -4.79
CA GLU A 178 12.13 0.55 -3.42
C GLU A 178 13.10 1.56 -2.81
N LEU A 179 14.02 2.12 -3.60
CA LEU A 179 14.95 3.15 -3.12
C LEU A 179 14.24 4.46 -2.73
N PHE A 180 13.17 4.82 -3.45
CA PHE A 180 12.38 6.00 -3.08
C PHE A 180 11.57 5.75 -1.82
N HIS A 181 11.00 4.56 -1.65
CA HIS A 181 10.24 4.18 -0.46
C HIS A 181 11.11 4.31 0.79
N VAL A 182 12.32 3.74 0.78
CA VAL A 182 13.27 3.82 1.90
C VAL A 182 13.61 5.28 2.22
N LYS A 183 13.94 6.09 1.21
CA LYS A 183 14.29 7.50 1.42
C LYS A 183 13.14 8.32 2.00
N VAL A 184 11.92 8.15 1.48
CA VAL A 184 10.73 8.85 1.99
C VAL A 184 10.48 8.45 3.44
N ARG A 185 10.52 7.16 3.74
CA ARG A 185 10.37 6.63 5.09
C ARG A 185 11.39 7.24 6.05
N ASP A 186 12.68 7.14 5.71
CA ASP A 186 13.75 7.57 6.60
C ASP A 186 13.70 9.07 6.90
N VAL A 187 13.32 9.88 5.91
CA VAL A 187 13.11 11.32 6.12
C VAL A 187 11.92 11.58 7.04
N VAL A 188 10.78 10.91 6.80
CA VAL A 188 9.58 11.13 7.62
C VAL A 188 9.80 10.70 9.06
N TYR A 189 10.35 9.50 9.31
CA TYR A 189 10.67 9.07 10.67
C TYR A 189 11.79 9.89 11.32
N GLY A 190 12.68 10.43 10.53
CA GLY A 190 13.73 11.37 11.03
C GLY A 190 13.18 12.72 11.50
N CYS A 191 11.91 13.04 11.21
CA CYS A 191 11.24 14.25 11.68
C CYS A 191 10.38 14.04 12.94
N ILE A 192 10.31 12.81 13.46
CA ILE A 192 9.58 12.52 14.71
C ILE A 192 10.51 12.76 15.89
N GLU A 193 10.01 13.57 16.85
CA GLU A 193 10.69 13.87 18.12
C GLU A 193 10.40 12.83 19.20
#